data_da483b8307f86223dd858969fa98b907
#
_entry.id   da483b8307f86223dd858969fa98b907
#
_cell.length_a   1.000
_cell.length_b   1.000
_cell.length_c   1.000
_cell.angle_alpha   90.00
_cell.angle_beta   90.00
_cell.angle_gamma   90.00
#
_symmetry.space_group_name_H-M   'P 1'
#
loop_
_entity.id
_entity.type
_entity.pdbx_description
1 polymer ?
#
loop_
_entity_poly.entity_id
_entity_poly.type
_entity_poly.pdbx_seq_one_letter_code
_entity_poly.pdbx_strand_id
1 'polypeptide(L)'
;MQYKNWVVIITGGGTGVGAAAALMLAKGGAKITINYSRSATEAETTAKACQELGGETLVCQGDVSNDDDCRRIVAETIEKWGRVDGLMNNAGTTQFVADNSLEALSADDFLRIYHVNVVGAYQMARAVAPSMQEQGKGSIVNTSSIAGVMGVGSSIAYAASKGAMNTMTISLARLLAPEIRVNAIAPGFITGRWWLDKLGQEGYDKMVSGVEKSVPLNHAGTPEDMAEAAVFLLTASRNITGEILISDAGMHLGGAPLIAR
;
A
#
# COMPACT_ATOMS: atom_id res chain seq x y z
N MET A 1 12.25 16.28 14.51
CA MET A 1 11.97 15.14 13.63
C MET A 1 10.76 14.40 14.19
N GLN A 2 9.69 14.35 13.42
CA GLN A 2 8.35 13.89 13.87
C GLN A 2 8.32 12.37 14.12
N TYR A 3 9.11 11.59 13.37
CA TYR A 3 9.11 10.12 13.40
C TYR A 3 10.44 9.56 13.92
N LYS A 4 11.21 10.35 14.63
CA LYS A 4 12.50 9.93 15.21
C LYS A 4 12.29 8.67 16.07
N ASN A 5 13.08 7.64 15.80
CA ASN A 5 13.02 6.32 16.42
C ASN A 5 11.88 5.39 15.96
N TRP A 6 11.02 5.79 15.03
CA TRP A 6 10.08 4.85 14.41
C TRP A 6 10.82 3.91 13.46
N VAL A 7 10.53 2.63 13.57
CA VAL A 7 11.01 1.58 12.66
C VAL A 7 9.82 1.09 11.85
N VAL A 8 9.88 1.28 10.54
CA VAL A 8 8.76 0.96 9.63
C VAL A 8 9.21 0.03 8.53
N ILE A 9 8.46 -1.03 8.30
CA ILE A 9 8.63 -1.92 7.14
C ILE A 9 7.63 -1.50 6.07
N ILE A 10 8.09 -1.31 4.83
CA ILE A 10 7.24 -0.99 3.66
C ILE A 10 7.45 -2.07 2.61
N THR A 11 6.46 -2.90 2.36
CA THR A 11 6.50 -3.88 1.28
C THR A 11 6.26 -3.23 -0.07
N GLY A 12 7.05 -3.60 -1.09
CA GLY A 12 7.01 -2.87 -2.36
C GLY A 12 7.44 -1.40 -2.22
N GLY A 13 8.36 -1.11 -1.30
CA GLY A 13 8.77 0.24 -0.91
C GLY A 13 9.69 0.96 -1.91
N GLY A 14 10.09 0.30 -3.00
CA GLY A 14 11.01 0.88 -4.00
C GLY A 14 10.33 1.76 -5.06
N THR A 15 9.00 1.75 -5.19
CA THR A 15 8.31 2.50 -6.25
C THR A 15 6.94 3.02 -5.79
N GLY A 16 6.39 3.99 -6.53
CA GLY A 16 5.02 4.48 -6.35
C GLY A 16 4.71 4.91 -4.92
N VAL A 17 3.55 4.50 -4.41
CA VAL A 17 3.06 4.88 -3.08
C VAL A 17 4.03 4.45 -1.96
N GLY A 18 4.64 3.26 -2.09
CA GLY A 18 5.60 2.77 -1.10
C GLY A 18 6.85 3.64 -1.02
N ALA A 19 7.40 4.07 -2.17
CA ALA A 19 8.54 4.97 -2.22
C ALA A 19 8.19 6.37 -1.66
N ALA A 20 7.02 6.92 -2.04
CA ALA A 20 6.56 8.20 -1.52
C ALA A 20 6.39 8.17 0.01
N ALA A 21 5.81 7.10 0.55
CA ALA A 21 5.68 6.90 1.99
C ALA A 21 7.04 6.77 2.69
N ALA A 22 8.00 6.04 2.08
CA ALA A 22 9.36 5.93 2.59
C ALA A 22 10.04 7.30 2.69
N LEU A 23 9.97 8.11 1.63
CA LEU A 23 10.54 9.45 1.61
C LEU A 23 9.90 10.36 2.66
N MET A 24 8.59 10.33 2.80
CA MET A 24 7.85 11.12 3.80
C MET A 24 8.26 10.73 5.23
N LEU A 25 8.36 9.46 5.55
CA LEU A 25 8.79 8.97 6.85
C LEU A 25 10.27 9.30 7.11
N ALA A 26 11.14 9.17 6.11
CA ALA A 26 12.55 9.51 6.18
C ALA A 26 12.78 10.99 6.53
N LYS A 27 12.02 11.89 5.91
CA LYS A 27 12.02 13.33 6.23
C LYS A 27 11.67 13.61 7.69
N GLY A 28 10.86 12.74 8.30
CA GLY A 28 10.55 12.76 9.74
C GLY A 28 11.61 12.10 10.62
N GLY A 29 12.65 11.48 10.06
CA GLY A 29 13.74 10.82 10.77
C GLY A 29 13.45 9.35 11.14
N ALA A 30 12.55 8.67 10.43
CA ALA A 30 12.26 7.26 10.64
C ALA A 30 13.38 6.35 10.12
N LYS A 31 13.40 5.12 10.63
CA LYS A 31 14.20 3.98 10.15
C LYS A 31 13.30 3.11 9.29
N ILE A 32 13.71 2.80 8.07
CA ILE A 32 12.81 2.24 7.08
C ILE A 32 13.40 0.98 6.44
N THR A 33 12.70 -0.13 6.56
CA THR A 33 12.96 -1.31 5.75
C THR A 33 12.17 -1.20 4.45
N ILE A 34 12.89 -1.11 3.35
CA ILE A 34 12.36 -1.06 1.98
C ILE A 34 12.43 -2.48 1.41
N ASN A 35 11.29 -3.16 1.37
CA ASN A 35 11.22 -4.47 0.73
C ASN A 35 10.92 -4.34 -0.77
N TYR A 36 11.53 -5.20 -1.56
CA TYR A 36 11.26 -5.40 -2.97
C TYR A 36 11.33 -6.89 -3.34
N SER A 37 10.66 -7.30 -4.40
CA SER A 37 10.83 -8.65 -4.95
C SER A 37 11.73 -8.66 -6.19
N ARG A 38 11.53 -7.74 -7.13
CA ARG A 38 12.22 -7.68 -8.44
C ARG A 38 12.88 -6.34 -8.75
N SER A 39 12.42 -5.25 -8.17
CA SER A 39 12.85 -3.87 -8.49
C SER A 39 14.01 -3.42 -7.61
N ALA A 40 15.17 -4.09 -7.70
CA ALA A 40 16.34 -3.82 -6.86
C ALA A 40 16.87 -2.38 -7.03
N THR A 41 17.06 -1.95 -8.27
CA THR A 41 17.59 -0.62 -8.59
C THR A 41 16.73 0.51 -8.05
N GLU A 42 15.42 0.37 -8.17
CA GLU A 42 14.46 1.36 -7.65
C GLU A 42 14.45 1.36 -6.11
N ALA A 43 14.55 0.18 -5.48
CA ALA A 43 14.61 0.09 -4.03
C ALA A 43 15.87 0.76 -3.47
N GLU A 44 17.03 0.54 -4.08
CA GLU A 44 18.29 1.20 -3.72
C GLU A 44 18.23 2.71 -3.96
N THR A 45 17.63 3.15 -5.07
CA THR A 45 17.45 4.57 -5.37
C THR A 45 16.57 5.24 -4.30
N THR A 46 15.47 4.60 -3.93
CA THR A 46 14.59 5.10 -2.86
C THR A 46 15.30 5.12 -1.51
N ALA A 47 16.10 4.08 -1.20
CA ALA A 47 16.86 4.03 0.04
C ALA A 47 17.86 5.18 0.15
N LYS A 48 18.62 5.45 -0.93
CA LYS A 48 19.55 6.57 -0.99
C LYS A 48 18.85 7.91 -0.79
N ALA A 49 17.72 8.13 -1.47
CA ALA A 49 16.94 9.36 -1.30
C ALA A 49 16.40 9.52 0.13
N CYS A 50 15.99 8.43 0.79
CA CYS A 50 15.60 8.44 2.19
C CYS A 50 16.77 8.84 3.11
N GLN A 51 17.98 8.35 2.85
CA GLN A 51 19.18 8.69 3.61
C GLN A 51 19.55 10.17 3.46
N GLU A 52 19.45 10.72 2.24
CA GLU A 52 19.67 12.14 1.96
C GLU A 52 18.67 13.04 2.72
N LEU A 53 17.47 12.54 3.02
CA LEU A 53 16.46 13.22 3.84
C LEU A 53 16.66 13.03 5.36
N GLY A 54 17.67 12.27 5.79
CA GLY A 54 17.99 12.04 7.19
C GLY A 54 17.36 10.79 7.83
N GLY A 55 16.76 9.91 7.03
CA GLY A 55 16.31 8.59 7.46
C GLY A 55 17.43 7.55 7.45
N GLU A 56 17.25 6.48 8.20
CA GLU A 56 18.06 5.27 8.10
C GLU A 56 17.32 4.22 7.26
N THR A 57 18.02 3.46 6.42
CA THR A 57 17.36 2.47 5.56
C THR A 57 17.98 1.08 5.66
N LEU A 58 17.15 0.07 5.42
CA LEU A 58 17.51 -1.33 5.18
C LEU A 58 16.79 -1.76 3.91
N VAL A 59 17.52 -2.25 2.92
CA VAL A 59 16.92 -2.77 1.67
C VAL A 59 16.89 -4.29 1.76
N CYS A 60 15.68 -4.89 1.69
CA CYS A 60 15.49 -6.32 1.82
C CYS A 60 14.78 -6.88 0.57
N GLN A 61 15.45 -7.79 -0.15
CA GLN A 61 14.77 -8.58 -1.17
C GLN A 61 13.88 -9.63 -0.52
N GLY A 62 12.68 -9.85 -1.04
CA GLY A 62 11.79 -10.94 -0.62
C GLY A 62 10.44 -10.86 -1.31
N ASP A 63 9.88 -12.00 -1.61
CA ASP A 63 8.53 -12.12 -2.16
C ASP A 63 7.53 -12.31 -1.02
N VAL A 64 6.62 -11.37 -0.84
CA VAL A 64 5.62 -11.44 0.24
C VAL A 64 4.68 -12.64 0.12
N SER A 65 4.57 -13.25 -1.04
CA SER A 65 3.82 -14.51 -1.21
C SER A 65 4.53 -15.73 -0.58
N ASN A 66 5.80 -15.60 -0.20
CA ASN A 66 6.59 -16.60 0.50
C ASN A 66 6.70 -16.24 2.00
N ASP A 67 6.24 -17.14 2.88
CA ASP A 67 6.24 -16.90 4.33
C ASP A 67 7.65 -16.78 4.92
N ASP A 68 8.60 -17.58 4.45
CA ASP A 68 9.98 -17.53 4.94
C ASP A 68 10.63 -16.18 4.61
N ASP A 69 10.35 -15.62 3.44
CA ASP A 69 10.79 -14.27 3.09
C ASP A 69 10.17 -13.22 4.00
N CYS A 70 8.86 -13.31 4.28
CA CYS A 70 8.18 -12.39 5.21
C CYS A 70 8.82 -12.41 6.59
N ARG A 71 9.08 -13.60 7.14
CA ARG A 71 9.74 -13.77 8.45
C ARG A 71 11.17 -13.23 8.44
N ARG A 72 11.92 -13.48 7.38
CA ARG A 72 13.29 -13.00 7.23
C ARG A 72 13.36 -11.47 7.16
N ILE A 73 12.49 -10.82 6.38
CA ILE A 73 12.42 -9.35 6.32
C ILE A 73 12.21 -8.74 7.70
N VAL A 74 11.29 -9.33 8.49
CA VAL A 74 11.02 -8.86 9.86
C VAL A 74 12.20 -9.12 10.77
N ALA A 75 12.81 -10.31 10.70
CA ALA A 75 13.98 -10.68 11.51
C ALA A 75 15.18 -9.74 11.24
N GLU A 76 15.52 -9.49 9.98
CA GLU A 76 16.59 -8.56 9.60
C GLU A 76 16.32 -7.13 10.09
N THR A 77 15.04 -6.69 10.07
CA THR A 77 14.64 -5.38 10.60
C THR A 77 14.84 -5.31 12.11
N ILE A 78 14.43 -6.35 12.85
CA ILE A 78 14.60 -6.43 14.30
C ILE A 78 16.08 -6.56 14.68
N GLU A 79 16.85 -7.36 13.96
CA GLU A 79 18.29 -7.46 14.15
C GLU A 79 18.99 -6.11 14.05
N LYS A 80 18.60 -5.30 13.06
CA LYS A 80 19.21 -3.99 12.82
C LYS A 80 18.81 -2.92 13.84
N TRP A 81 17.54 -2.88 14.26
CA TRP A 81 17.02 -1.78 15.07
C TRP A 81 16.27 -2.18 16.34
N GLY A 82 16.18 -3.48 16.63
CA GLY A 82 15.61 -4.02 17.87
C GLY A 82 14.07 -4.01 17.95
N ARG A 83 13.36 -3.50 16.92
CA ARG A 83 11.91 -3.32 16.98
C ARG A 83 11.24 -3.09 15.62
N VAL A 84 9.92 -3.20 15.59
CA VAL A 84 9.07 -2.73 14.48
C VAL A 84 7.90 -1.93 15.05
N ASP A 85 7.75 -0.66 14.67
CA ASP A 85 6.64 0.21 15.10
C ASP A 85 5.51 0.25 14.08
N GLY A 86 5.84 0.13 12.81
CA GLY A 86 4.89 0.22 11.70
C GLY A 86 5.13 -0.78 10.59
N LEU A 87 4.05 -1.25 9.98
CA LEU A 87 4.06 -2.04 8.75
C LEU A 87 3.13 -1.39 7.73
N MET A 88 3.65 -1.10 6.54
CA MET A 88 2.84 -0.75 5.38
C MET A 88 2.85 -1.90 4.38
N ASN A 89 1.76 -2.66 4.32
CA ASN A 89 1.51 -3.67 3.30
C ASN A 89 1.12 -2.98 1.99
N ASN A 90 2.12 -2.66 1.17
CA ASN A 90 1.92 -1.94 -0.07
C ASN A 90 2.26 -2.80 -1.32
N ALA A 91 3.00 -3.90 -1.16
CA ALA A 91 3.23 -4.83 -2.26
C ALA A 91 1.92 -5.33 -2.83
N GLY A 92 1.81 -5.31 -4.16
CA GLY A 92 0.61 -5.75 -4.85
C GLY A 92 0.87 -6.06 -6.32
N THR A 93 -0.01 -6.87 -6.88
CA THR A 93 0.01 -7.25 -8.29
C THR A 93 -1.39 -7.28 -8.87
N THR A 94 -1.48 -7.22 -10.18
CA THR A 94 -2.73 -7.35 -10.93
C THR A 94 -2.54 -8.08 -12.24
N GLN A 95 -3.66 -8.42 -12.87
CA GLN A 95 -3.79 -8.77 -14.28
C GLN A 95 -4.74 -7.76 -14.91
N PHE A 96 -4.28 -7.08 -15.96
CA PHE A 96 -5.17 -6.19 -16.71
C PHE A 96 -5.94 -6.99 -17.75
N VAL A 97 -7.25 -6.96 -17.67
CA VAL A 97 -8.16 -7.58 -18.64
C VAL A 97 -9.24 -6.59 -19.06
N ALA A 98 -9.82 -6.82 -20.23
CA ALA A 98 -10.97 -6.04 -20.66
C ALA A 98 -12.21 -6.44 -19.82
N ASP A 99 -13.00 -5.47 -19.40
CA ASP A 99 -14.14 -5.67 -18.48
C ASP A 99 -15.24 -6.59 -19.03
N ASN A 100 -15.24 -6.83 -20.34
CA ASN A 100 -16.27 -7.63 -21.02
C ASN A 100 -15.84 -9.08 -21.35
N SER A 101 -14.69 -9.54 -20.82
CA SER A 101 -14.17 -10.89 -21.13
C SER A 101 -13.98 -11.71 -19.85
N LEU A 102 -14.91 -12.62 -19.58
CA LEU A 102 -14.77 -13.61 -18.48
C LEU A 102 -13.66 -14.63 -18.79
N GLU A 103 -13.45 -14.96 -20.06
CA GLU A 103 -12.41 -15.92 -20.50
C GLU A 103 -10.97 -15.39 -20.40
N ALA A 104 -10.80 -14.09 -20.16
CA ALA A 104 -9.48 -13.46 -20.04
C ALA A 104 -8.82 -13.66 -18.67
N LEU A 105 -9.49 -14.32 -17.71
CA LEU A 105 -8.98 -14.64 -16.39
C LEU A 105 -9.03 -16.14 -16.15
N SER A 106 -7.90 -16.71 -15.77
CA SER A 106 -7.78 -18.10 -15.32
C SER A 106 -7.87 -18.20 -13.78
N ALA A 107 -8.07 -19.40 -13.27
CA ALA A 107 -7.94 -19.70 -11.85
C ALA A 107 -6.55 -19.35 -11.32
N ASP A 108 -5.51 -19.57 -12.10
CA ASP A 108 -4.13 -19.23 -11.72
C ASP A 108 -3.90 -17.73 -11.57
N ASP A 109 -4.58 -16.90 -12.37
CA ASP A 109 -4.55 -15.45 -12.21
C ASP A 109 -5.16 -15.02 -10.86
N PHE A 110 -6.29 -15.61 -10.48
CA PHE A 110 -6.88 -15.39 -9.16
C PHE A 110 -5.93 -15.80 -8.04
N LEU A 111 -5.37 -17.01 -8.10
CA LEU A 111 -4.46 -17.51 -7.07
C LEU A 111 -3.20 -16.64 -6.96
N ARG A 112 -2.56 -16.28 -8.06
CA ARG A 112 -1.38 -15.43 -8.10
C ARG A 112 -1.65 -14.06 -7.48
N ILE A 113 -2.76 -13.42 -7.86
CA ILE A 113 -3.15 -12.11 -7.32
C ILE A 113 -3.45 -12.21 -5.83
N TYR A 114 -4.18 -13.25 -5.42
CA TYR A 114 -4.51 -13.47 -4.02
C TYR A 114 -3.29 -13.75 -3.16
N HIS A 115 -2.34 -14.57 -3.64
CA HIS A 115 -1.11 -14.88 -2.92
C HIS A 115 -0.31 -13.61 -2.59
N VAL A 116 -0.17 -12.70 -3.54
CA VAL A 116 0.57 -11.46 -3.29
C VAL A 116 -0.27 -10.47 -2.47
N ASN A 117 -1.50 -10.16 -2.94
CA ASN A 117 -2.27 -9.04 -2.38
C ASN A 117 -2.88 -9.35 -1.01
N VAL A 118 -3.26 -10.59 -0.74
CA VAL A 118 -3.98 -10.99 0.48
C VAL A 118 -3.11 -11.82 1.41
N VAL A 119 -2.61 -12.97 0.91
CA VAL A 119 -1.82 -13.89 1.73
C VAL A 119 -0.51 -13.22 2.16
N GLY A 120 0.17 -12.51 1.26
CA GLY A 120 1.39 -11.79 1.56
C GLY A 120 1.21 -10.72 2.64
N ALA A 121 0.15 -9.93 2.55
CA ALA A 121 -0.17 -8.93 3.58
C ALA A 121 -0.49 -9.58 4.93
N TYR A 122 -1.19 -10.72 4.94
CA TYR A 122 -1.44 -11.50 6.15
C TYR A 122 -0.14 -12.06 6.74
N GLN A 123 0.74 -12.63 5.94
CA GLN A 123 2.04 -13.18 6.36
C GLN A 123 2.92 -12.11 7.00
N MET A 124 3.00 -10.94 6.39
CA MET A 124 3.73 -9.81 6.96
C MET A 124 3.11 -9.33 8.28
N ALA A 125 1.78 -9.19 8.35
CA ALA A 125 1.09 -8.81 9.58
C ALA A 125 1.35 -9.83 10.71
N ARG A 126 1.27 -11.13 10.42
CA ARG A 126 1.59 -12.22 11.35
C ARG A 126 3.05 -12.17 11.82
N ALA A 127 3.97 -11.85 10.93
CA ALA A 127 5.40 -11.81 11.25
C ALA A 127 5.77 -10.63 12.16
N VAL A 128 5.16 -9.45 12.00
CA VAL A 128 5.44 -8.28 12.84
C VAL A 128 4.69 -8.28 14.17
N ALA A 129 3.53 -8.94 14.24
CA ALA A 129 2.64 -8.87 15.40
C ALA A 129 3.32 -9.23 16.74
N PRO A 130 4.14 -10.30 16.88
CA PRO A 130 4.79 -10.61 18.13
C PRO A 130 5.66 -9.47 18.68
N SER A 131 6.49 -8.85 17.83
CA SER A 131 7.34 -7.71 18.24
C SER A 131 6.51 -6.49 18.64
N MET A 132 5.43 -6.19 17.93
CA MET A 132 4.54 -5.08 18.25
C MET A 132 3.77 -5.32 19.55
N GLN A 133 3.31 -6.56 19.79
CA GLN A 133 2.62 -6.95 21.03
C GLN A 133 3.54 -6.86 22.23
N GLU A 134 4.77 -7.36 22.13
CA GLU A 134 5.78 -7.26 23.19
C GLU A 134 6.08 -5.79 23.57
N GLN A 135 6.06 -4.89 22.59
CA GLN A 135 6.21 -3.44 22.81
C GLN A 135 4.94 -2.76 23.37
N GLY A 136 3.80 -3.47 23.38
CA GLY A 136 2.50 -2.92 23.75
C GLY A 136 1.96 -1.87 22.78
N LYS A 137 2.51 -1.76 21.56
CA LYS A 137 2.08 -0.80 20.53
C LYS A 137 2.58 -1.17 19.14
N GLY A 138 1.74 -0.95 18.14
CA GLY A 138 2.09 -1.11 16.74
C GLY A 138 1.03 -0.50 15.83
N SER A 139 1.35 -0.35 14.56
CA SER A 139 0.41 0.09 13.54
C SER A 139 0.64 -0.59 12.21
N ILE A 140 -0.42 -1.11 11.61
CA ILE A 140 -0.40 -1.74 10.29
C ILE A 140 -1.32 -0.96 9.36
N VAL A 141 -0.82 -0.63 8.17
CA VAL A 141 -1.63 -0.02 7.10
C VAL A 141 -1.55 -0.88 5.86
N ASN A 142 -2.71 -1.30 5.37
CA ASN A 142 -2.85 -2.08 4.15
C ASN A 142 -3.18 -1.16 2.97
N THR A 143 -2.53 -1.35 1.83
CA THR A 143 -2.88 -0.65 0.59
C THR A 143 -3.95 -1.46 -0.15
N SER A 144 -5.22 -1.10 0.10
CA SER A 144 -6.37 -1.63 -0.60
C SER A 144 -6.58 -0.90 -1.95
N SER A 145 -7.81 -0.66 -2.35
CA SER A 145 -8.22 0.10 -3.54
C SER A 145 -9.71 0.37 -3.48
N ILE A 146 -10.20 1.42 -4.18
CA ILE A 146 -11.64 1.55 -4.48
C ILE A 146 -12.18 0.34 -5.25
N ALA A 147 -11.33 -0.41 -5.93
CA ALA A 147 -11.71 -1.66 -6.58
C ALA A 147 -12.36 -2.65 -5.59
N GLY A 148 -11.86 -2.70 -4.35
CA GLY A 148 -12.42 -3.53 -3.28
C GLY A 148 -13.71 -2.97 -2.65
N VAL A 149 -14.13 -1.78 -3.03
CA VAL A 149 -15.36 -1.11 -2.56
C VAL A 149 -16.41 -1.08 -3.68
N MET A 150 -16.00 -0.71 -4.89
CA MET A 150 -16.89 -0.47 -6.03
C MET A 150 -16.97 -1.65 -7.00
N GLY A 151 -16.06 -2.63 -6.91
CA GLY A 151 -16.00 -3.75 -7.85
C GLY A 151 -15.45 -3.38 -9.23
N VAL A 152 -14.83 -2.21 -9.38
CA VAL A 152 -14.19 -1.73 -10.62
C VAL A 152 -12.68 -1.89 -10.54
N GLY A 153 -11.96 -1.79 -11.67
CA GLY A 153 -10.49 -1.80 -11.65
C GLY A 153 -9.87 -2.59 -12.79
N SER A 154 -8.66 -3.07 -12.58
CA SER A 154 -7.86 -3.74 -13.62
C SER A 154 -8.36 -5.15 -13.98
N SER A 155 -9.07 -5.81 -13.07
CA SER A 155 -9.73 -7.10 -13.27
C SER A 155 -10.64 -7.48 -12.10
N ILE A 156 -11.54 -8.43 -12.33
CA ILE A 156 -12.41 -9.03 -11.28
C ILE A 156 -11.56 -9.67 -10.17
N ALA A 157 -10.49 -10.39 -10.54
CA ALA A 157 -9.58 -11.02 -9.57
C ALA A 157 -8.88 -9.99 -8.66
N TYR A 158 -8.46 -8.87 -9.23
CA TYR A 158 -7.89 -7.77 -8.45
C TYR A 158 -8.92 -7.15 -7.52
N ALA A 159 -10.12 -6.79 -8.03
CA ALA A 159 -11.18 -6.21 -7.21
C ALA A 159 -11.57 -7.13 -6.05
N ALA A 160 -11.74 -8.44 -6.32
CA ALA A 160 -12.01 -9.43 -5.29
C ALA A 160 -10.89 -9.49 -4.23
N SER A 161 -9.61 -9.45 -4.63
CA SER A 161 -8.48 -9.44 -3.70
C SER A 161 -8.48 -8.20 -2.80
N LYS A 162 -8.87 -7.05 -3.33
CA LYS A 162 -8.94 -5.79 -2.55
C LYS A 162 -10.17 -5.76 -1.62
N GLY A 163 -11.29 -6.37 -2.01
CA GLY A 163 -12.42 -6.62 -1.11
C GLY A 163 -12.05 -7.54 0.05
N ALA A 164 -11.31 -8.63 -0.23
CA ALA A 164 -10.78 -9.51 0.81
C ALA A 164 -9.79 -8.78 1.74
N MET A 165 -8.95 -7.89 1.20
CA MET A 165 -8.05 -7.03 1.99
C MET A 165 -8.84 -6.14 2.96
N ASN A 166 -9.95 -5.55 2.53
CA ASN A 166 -10.80 -4.72 3.39
C ASN A 166 -11.36 -5.53 4.57
N THR A 167 -11.90 -6.72 4.30
CA THR A 167 -12.41 -7.62 5.35
C THR A 167 -11.30 -8.11 6.28
N MET A 168 -10.13 -8.46 5.74
CA MET A 168 -8.96 -8.87 6.53
C MET A 168 -8.47 -7.75 7.43
N THR A 169 -8.48 -6.50 6.97
CA THR A 169 -8.13 -5.32 7.78
C THR A 169 -9.00 -5.23 9.03
N ILE A 170 -10.32 -5.36 8.88
CA ILE A 170 -11.28 -5.31 9.99
C ILE A 170 -11.06 -6.49 10.96
N SER A 171 -10.81 -7.68 10.43
CA SER A 171 -10.57 -8.88 11.24
C SER A 171 -9.29 -8.77 12.06
N LEU A 172 -8.19 -8.32 11.43
CA LEU A 172 -6.92 -8.10 12.11
C LEU A 172 -7.01 -6.97 13.14
N ALA A 173 -7.76 -5.91 12.86
CA ALA A 173 -7.98 -4.82 13.81
C ALA A 173 -8.63 -5.29 15.11
N ARG A 174 -9.60 -6.22 15.02
CA ARG A 174 -10.22 -6.83 16.21
C ARG A 174 -9.29 -7.77 16.95
N LEU A 175 -8.56 -8.60 16.20
CA LEU A 175 -7.70 -9.63 16.77
C LEU A 175 -6.49 -9.03 17.51
N LEU A 176 -5.90 -7.94 16.95
CA LEU A 176 -4.62 -7.40 17.40
C LEU A 176 -4.77 -6.19 18.34
N ALA A 177 -5.99 -5.74 18.60
CA ALA A 177 -6.26 -4.73 19.62
C ALA A 177 -6.08 -5.33 21.04
N PRO A 178 -5.68 -4.54 22.04
CA PRO A 178 -5.50 -3.07 21.99
C PRO A 178 -4.09 -2.63 21.53
N GLU A 179 -3.13 -3.52 21.40
CA GLU A 179 -1.72 -3.17 21.19
C GLU A 179 -1.47 -2.66 19.77
N ILE A 180 -2.15 -3.22 18.76
CA ILE A 180 -1.87 -2.95 17.36
C ILE A 180 -3.12 -2.41 16.66
N ARG A 181 -2.98 -1.26 16.03
CA ARG A 181 -4.00 -0.72 15.13
C ARG A 181 -3.79 -1.26 13.72
N VAL A 182 -4.87 -1.61 13.04
CA VAL A 182 -4.82 -2.08 11.66
C VAL A 182 -5.85 -1.31 10.84
N ASN A 183 -5.40 -0.61 9.80
CA ASN A 183 -6.24 0.18 8.91
C ASN A 183 -5.85 -0.07 7.45
N ALA A 184 -6.63 0.46 6.52
CA ALA A 184 -6.30 0.44 5.11
C ALA A 184 -6.53 1.81 4.47
N ILE A 185 -5.74 2.13 3.45
CA ILE A 185 -6.09 3.13 2.44
C ILE A 185 -6.75 2.42 1.26
N ALA A 186 -7.74 3.06 0.64
CA ALA A 186 -8.39 2.60 -0.58
C ALA A 186 -8.22 3.65 -1.69
N PRO A 187 -7.08 3.64 -2.39
CA PRO A 187 -6.80 4.56 -3.48
C PRO A 187 -7.78 4.43 -4.64
N GLY A 188 -8.07 5.57 -5.29
CA GLY A 188 -8.63 5.63 -6.62
C GLY A 188 -7.58 5.44 -7.71
N PHE A 189 -7.71 6.23 -8.79
CA PHE A 189 -6.67 6.31 -9.81
C PHE A 189 -5.43 6.98 -9.22
N ILE A 190 -4.27 6.37 -9.46
CA ILE A 190 -2.96 6.91 -9.07
C ILE A 190 -2.12 7.07 -10.33
N THR A 191 -1.56 8.25 -10.53
CA THR A 191 -0.57 8.51 -11.57
C THR A 191 0.68 7.64 -11.34
N GLY A 192 1.32 7.19 -12.43
CA GLY A 192 2.55 6.43 -12.30
C GLY A 192 2.76 5.34 -13.33
N ARG A 193 3.81 4.58 -13.10
CA ARG A 193 4.40 3.64 -14.05
C ARG A 193 3.43 2.52 -14.50
N TRP A 194 2.52 2.06 -13.64
CA TRP A 194 1.56 1.00 -13.98
C TRP A 194 0.71 1.32 -15.21
N TRP A 195 0.33 2.58 -15.33
CA TRP A 195 -0.47 3.04 -16.47
C TRP A 195 0.40 3.48 -17.63
N LEU A 196 1.53 4.14 -17.33
CA LEU A 196 2.48 4.61 -18.34
C LEU A 196 3.06 3.44 -19.16
N ASP A 197 3.52 2.38 -18.47
CA ASP A 197 4.10 1.19 -19.12
C ASP A 197 3.08 0.45 -19.99
N LYS A 198 1.78 0.53 -19.64
CA LYS A 198 0.71 -0.13 -20.38
C LYS A 198 0.21 0.67 -21.56
N LEU A 199 0.07 1.98 -21.41
CA LEU A 199 -0.64 2.85 -22.36
C LEU A 199 0.30 3.67 -23.26
N GLY A 200 1.60 3.73 -22.92
CA GLY A 200 2.52 4.71 -23.47
C GLY A 200 2.17 6.14 -23.05
N GLN A 201 3.01 7.11 -23.43
CA GLN A 201 2.87 8.50 -22.97
C GLN A 201 1.54 9.14 -23.39
N GLU A 202 1.16 9.05 -24.66
CA GLU A 202 -0.07 9.67 -25.18
C GLU A 202 -1.34 9.09 -24.53
N GLY A 203 -1.40 7.75 -24.41
CA GLY A 203 -2.53 7.07 -23.76
C GLY A 203 -2.63 7.40 -22.27
N TYR A 204 -1.48 7.50 -21.62
CA TYR A 204 -1.38 7.89 -20.21
C TYR A 204 -1.88 9.32 -19.99
N ASP A 205 -1.40 10.30 -20.76
CA ASP A 205 -1.80 11.71 -20.64
C ASP A 205 -3.31 11.90 -20.88
N LYS A 206 -3.85 11.17 -21.88
CA LYS A 206 -5.30 11.15 -22.14
C LYS A 206 -6.08 10.57 -20.97
N MET A 207 -5.58 9.48 -20.35
CA MET A 207 -6.21 8.87 -19.20
C MET A 207 -6.20 9.80 -17.98
N VAL A 208 -5.06 10.41 -17.66
CA VAL A 208 -4.92 11.39 -16.55
C VAL A 208 -5.92 12.53 -16.74
N SER A 209 -5.93 13.17 -17.92
CA SER A 209 -6.87 14.26 -18.23
C SER A 209 -8.34 13.82 -18.18
N GLY A 210 -8.63 12.57 -18.55
CA GLY A 210 -9.97 11.99 -18.42
C GLY A 210 -10.40 11.85 -16.96
N VAL A 211 -9.52 11.35 -16.12
CA VAL A 211 -9.76 11.21 -14.67
C VAL A 211 -9.98 12.58 -14.03
N GLU A 212 -9.11 13.56 -14.29
CA GLU A 212 -9.24 14.90 -13.73
C GLU A 212 -10.60 15.56 -14.06
N LYS A 213 -11.12 15.30 -15.25
CA LYS A 213 -12.44 15.83 -15.66
C LYS A 213 -13.62 15.06 -15.06
N SER A 214 -13.41 13.83 -14.61
CA SER A 214 -14.48 12.94 -14.15
C SER A 214 -14.66 12.91 -12.63
N VAL A 215 -13.62 13.29 -11.87
CA VAL A 215 -13.65 13.23 -10.41
C VAL A 215 -14.03 14.59 -9.79
N PRO A 216 -14.75 14.61 -8.65
CA PRO A 216 -15.19 15.85 -8.01
C PRO A 216 -14.11 16.87 -7.68
N LEU A 217 -12.92 16.42 -7.30
CA LEU A 217 -11.81 17.32 -6.96
C LEU A 217 -10.96 17.77 -8.15
N ASN A 218 -11.29 17.32 -9.37
CA ASN A 218 -10.53 17.59 -10.61
C ASN A 218 -9.03 17.30 -10.46
N HIS A 219 -8.71 16.22 -9.75
CA HIS A 219 -7.35 15.84 -9.40
C HIS A 219 -7.12 14.35 -9.66
N ALA A 220 -6.15 14.03 -10.51
CA ALA A 220 -5.64 12.66 -10.64
C ALA A 220 -4.68 12.40 -9.49
N GLY A 221 -5.04 11.43 -8.63
CA GLY A 221 -4.25 11.13 -7.43
C GLY A 221 -2.79 10.80 -7.75
N THR A 222 -1.89 11.21 -6.87
CA THR A 222 -0.45 10.95 -6.96
C THR A 222 0.00 9.92 -5.93
N PRO A 223 1.17 9.30 -6.07
CA PRO A 223 1.77 8.49 -5.02
C PRO A 223 1.90 9.23 -3.69
N GLU A 224 2.19 10.52 -3.73
CA GLU A 224 2.35 11.40 -2.57
C GLU A 224 1.03 11.58 -1.81
N ASP A 225 -0.08 11.81 -2.51
CA ASP A 225 -1.42 11.91 -1.89
C ASP A 225 -1.77 10.63 -1.13
N MET A 226 -1.47 9.48 -1.71
CA MET A 226 -1.71 8.18 -1.08
C MET A 226 -0.78 7.95 0.11
N ALA A 227 0.48 8.38 0.00
CA ALA A 227 1.45 8.30 1.08
C ALA A 227 1.04 9.16 2.27
N GLU A 228 0.49 10.36 2.06
CA GLU A 228 -0.06 11.20 3.14
C GLU A 228 -1.12 10.47 3.93
N ALA A 229 -2.10 9.88 3.24
CA ALA A 229 -3.17 9.10 3.88
C ALA A 229 -2.62 7.89 4.65
N ALA A 230 -1.68 7.14 4.04
CA ALA A 230 -1.07 5.97 4.65
C ALA A 230 -0.24 6.33 5.89
N VAL A 231 0.61 7.34 5.80
CA VAL A 231 1.45 7.82 6.91
C VAL A 231 0.60 8.39 8.04
N PHE A 232 -0.49 9.10 7.72
CA PHE A 232 -1.46 9.56 8.73
C PHE A 232 -2.03 8.36 9.52
N LEU A 233 -2.57 7.33 8.86
CA LEU A 233 -3.12 6.16 9.54
C LEU A 233 -2.05 5.39 10.32
N LEU A 234 -0.83 5.33 9.79
CA LEU A 234 0.28 4.64 10.43
C LEU A 234 0.69 5.34 11.73
N THR A 235 0.79 6.68 11.75
CA THR A 235 1.50 7.42 12.79
C THR A 235 0.61 8.28 13.69
N ALA A 236 -0.54 8.78 13.22
CA ALA A 236 -1.17 9.93 13.82
C ALA A 236 -2.22 9.65 14.89
N SER A 237 -3.07 8.64 14.76
CA SER A 237 -4.21 8.51 15.66
C SER A 237 -4.22 7.23 16.48
N ARG A 238 -4.35 7.34 17.80
CA ARG A 238 -4.57 6.19 18.70
C ARG A 238 -6.01 5.68 18.68
N ASN A 239 -6.93 6.41 18.06
CA ASN A 239 -8.36 6.12 18.10
C ASN A 239 -8.93 5.63 16.77
N ILE A 240 -8.07 5.29 15.79
CA ILE A 240 -8.49 4.78 14.49
C ILE A 240 -7.93 3.37 14.31
N THR A 241 -8.82 2.37 14.23
CA THR A 241 -8.51 1.00 13.87
C THR A 241 -9.70 0.37 13.15
N GLY A 242 -9.44 -0.50 12.17
CA GLY A 242 -10.47 -1.12 11.32
C GLY A 242 -11.02 -0.20 10.23
N GLU A 243 -10.42 0.97 10.02
CA GLU A 243 -10.86 1.94 9.01
C GLU A 243 -10.34 1.58 7.62
N ILE A 244 -11.19 1.80 6.62
CA ILE A 244 -10.86 1.72 5.20
C ILE A 244 -10.99 3.14 4.62
N LEU A 245 -9.91 3.90 4.65
CA LEU A 245 -9.89 5.30 4.24
C LEU A 245 -9.85 5.40 2.70
N ILE A 246 -10.94 5.84 2.11
CA ILE A 246 -11.02 6.08 0.66
C ILE A 246 -10.25 7.37 0.34
N SER A 247 -9.33 7.29 -0.62
CA SER A 247 -8.53 8.41 -1.12
C SER A 247 -8.54 8.37 -2.66
N ASP A 248 -9.54 8.98 -3.29
CA ASP A 248 -9.85 8.82 -4.71
C ASP A 248 -10.34 10.09 -5.41
N ALA A 249 -10.12 11.24 -4.81
CA ALA A 249 -10.61 12.54 -5.29
C ALA A 249 -12.14 12.61 -5.46
N GLY A 250 -12.88 11.72 -4.76
CA GLY A 250 -14.34 11.64 -4.83
C GLY A 250 -14.86 10.73 -5.95
N MET A 251 -14.02 9.94 -6.60
CA MET A 251 -14.42 9.03 -7.69
C MET A 251 -15.55 8.08 -7.26
N HIS A 252 -15.53 7.59 -6.02
CA HIS A 252 -16.56 6.68 -5.49
C HIS A 252 -17.95 7.31 -5.35
N LEU A 253 -18.05 8.64 -5.33
CA LEU A 253 -19.34 9.33 -5.20
C LEU A 253 -20.18 9.24 -6.47
N GLY A 254 -19.56 8.96 -7.63
CA GLY A 254 -20.21 8.74 -8.91
C GLY A 254 -21.09 9.91 -9.36
N GLY A 255 -21.32 10.03 -10.68
CA GLY A 255 -22.35 10.89 -11.23
C GLY A 255 -22.03 12.39 -11.29
N ALA A 256 -22.76 13.07 -12.17
CA ALA A 256 -22.76 14.53 -12.25
C ALA A 256 -23.41 15.13 -10.98
N PRO A 257 -23.00 16.33 -10.54
CA PRO A 257 -23.67 17.01 -9.45
C PRO A 257 -25.17 17.18 -9.75
N LEU A 258 -26.00 16.99 -8.73
CA LEU A 258 -27.46 17.10 -8.83
C LEU A 258 -27.92 18.49 -9.27
N ILE A 259 -27.04 19.50 -9.14
CA ILE A 259 -27.27 20.89 -9.56
C ILE A 259 -26.04 21.33 -10.34
N ALA A 260 -26.23 21.77 -11.60
CA ALA A 260 -25.16 22.41 -12.35
C ALA A 260 -24.67 23.67 -11.60
N ARG A 261 -23.36 23.75 -11.42
CA ARG A 261 -22.70 24.93 -10.85
C ARG A 261 -22.47 25.97 -11.93
#